data_a2c30bbb0c1bdb2bed294b61cc21029d
#
_entry.id   a2c30bbb0c1bdb2bed294b61cc21029d
#
_cell.length_a   1.000
_cell.length_b   1.000
_cell.length_c   1.000
_cell.angle_alpha   90.00
_cell.angle_beta   90.00
_cell.angle_gamma   90.00
#
_symmetry.space_group_name_H-M   'P 1'
#
loop_
_entity.id
_entity.type
_entity.pdbx_description
1 polymer ?
#
loop_
_entity_poly.entity_id
_entity_poly.type
_entity_poly.pdbx_seq_one_letter_code
_entity_poly.pdbx_strand_id
1 'polypeptide(L)'
;MPSNSILAQKQAIVADLAEQLKNSPAGVVVNYQGITVENDTAMRKALREAGVKYVVMKNTMTGRACDMVGYGDMKQYLSGMTAIAISEKDPVVAAKILKTYAEKVESFEILAGYVDGAVIDAKTVNELAEIPNKETLIAKLLGSIQSPLYKFAYAIKAITDKENGGEEAPAEA
;
A
#
# COMPACT_ATOMS: atom_id res chain seq x y z
N MET A 1 -12.96 39.14 0.87
CA MET A 1 -11.61 38.61 1.12
C MET A 1 -11.67 37.62 2.27
N PRO A 2 -11.00 36.49 2.21
CA PRO A 2 -11.01 35.55 3.36
C PRO A 2 -10.33 36.23 4.55
N SER A 3 -10.86 35.98 5.76
CA SER A 3 -10.28 36.49 7.00
C SER A 3 -8.86 35.94 7.19
N ASN A 4 -7.92 36.76 7.67
CA ASN A 4 -6.53 36.37 7.90
C ASN A 4 -6.42 35.14 8.84
N SER A 5 -7.34 34.98 9.79
CA SER A 5 -7.41 33.81 10.66
C SER A 5 -7.71 32.51 9.90
N ILE A 6 -8.62 32.54 8.91
CA ILE A 6 -8.96 31.39 8.08
C ILE A 6 -7.80 31.02 7.14
N LEU A 7 -7.06 32.01 6.65
CA LEU A 7 -5.85 31.77 5.85
C LEU A 7 -4.76 31.08 6.67
N ALA A 8 -4.52 31.55 7.89
CA ALA A 8 -3.53 30.96 8.79
C ALA A 8 -3.88 29.50 9.13
N GLN A 9 -5.15 29.19 9.41
CA GLN A 9 -5.59 27.82 9.65
C GLN A 9 -5.36 26.91 8.44
N LYS A 10 -5.66 27.35 7.22
CA LYS A 10 -5.41 26.56 6.01
C LYS A 10 -3.94 26.36 5.74
N GLN A 11 -3.10 27.35 6.03
CA GLN A 11 -1.64 27.24 5.91
C GLN A 11 -1.09 26.23 6.91
N ALA A 12 -1.58 26.24 8.16
CA ALA A 12 -1.19 25.25 9.17
C ALA A 12 -1.53 23.82 8.72
N ILE A 13 -2.76 23.59 8.24
CA ILE A 13 -3.18 22.26 7.73
C ILE A 13 -2.29 21.79 6.56
N VAL A 14 -1.93 22.70 5.64
CA VAL A 14 -1.05 22.35 4.51
C VAL A 14 0.37 22.04 5.01
N ALA A 15 0.87 22.78 5.99
CA ALA A 15 2.19 22.52 6.59
C ALA A 15 2.21 21.17 7.32
N ASP A 16 1.20 20.87 8.13
CA ASP A 16 1.06 19.58 8.81
C ASP A 16 1.00 18.40 7.81
N LEU A 17 0.28 18.57 6.69
CA LEU A 17 0.22 17.57 5.65
C LEU A 17 1.59 17.40 4.96
N ALA A 18 2.28 18.49 4.66
CA ALA A 18 3.60 18.46 4.06
C ALA A 18 4.64 17.76 4.96
N GLU A 19 4.59 17.98 6.27
CA GLU A 19 5.43 17.27 7.24
C GLU A 19 5.11 15.76 7.26
N GLN A 20 3.83 15.38 7.23
CA GLN A 20 3.42 13.98 7.18
C GLN A 20 3.90 13.30 5.89
N LEU A 21 3.76 13.96 4.74
CA LEU A 21 4.25 13.46 3.45
C LEU A 21 5.77 13.31 3.43
N LYS A 22 6.49 14.24 4.05
CA LYS A 22 7.97 14.21 4.10
C LYS A 22 8.49 13.10 5.02
N ASN A 23 7.80 12.85 6.12
CA ASN A 23 8.20 11.85 7.11
C ASN A 23 7.75 10.42 6.77
N SER A 24 6.88 10.26 5.77
CA SER A 24 6.37 8.96 5.36
C SER A 24 7.16 8.38 4.19
N PRO A 25 7.53 7.09 4.23
CA PRO A 25 8.23 6.42 3.14
C PRO A 25 7.36 6.25 1.90
N ALA A 26 6.05 6.13 2.06
CA ALA A 26 5.13 5.95 0.93
C ALA A 26 3.74 6.49 1.19
N GLY A 27 3.06 6.82 0.10
CA GLY A 27 1.64 7.14 0.13
C GLY A 27 0.98 6.90 -1.22
N VAL A 28 -0.32 6.70 -1.16
CA VAL A 28 -1.15 6.37 -2.33
C VAL A 28 -2.31 7.34 -2.43
N VAL A 29 -2.52 7.89 -3.61
CA VAL A 29 -3.66 8.74 -3.96
C VAL A 29 -4.73 7.89 -4.63
N VAL A 30 -5.94 7.96 -4.11
CA VAL A 30 -7.09 7.20 -4.60
C VAL A 30 -8.26 8.10 -4.91
N ASN A 31 -9.07 7.68 -5.88
CA ASN A 31 -10.39 8.23 -6.14
C ASN A 31 -11.41 7.38 -5.37
N TYR A 32 -12.15 8.00 -4.45
CA TYR A 32 -13.15 7.30 -3.62
C TYR A 32 -14.60 7.58 -4.09
N GLN A 33 -14.78 8.12 -5.26
CA GLN A 33 -16.11 8.41 -5.80
C GLN A 33 -16.93 7.12 -5.93
N GLY A 34 -18.18 7.14 -5.45
CA GLY A 34 -19.12 6.01 -5.59
C GLY A 34 -18.95 4.87 -4.60
N ILE A 35 -18.04 4.99 -3.62
CA ILE A 35 -17.91 4.00 -2.55
C ILE A 35 -19.12 4.05 -1.61
N THR A 36 -19.61 2.90 -1.15
CA THR A 36 -20.66 2.83 -0.13
C THR A 36 -20.10 3.17 1.27
N VAL A 37 -20.94 3.69 2.15
CA VAL A 37 -20.54 4.05 3.53
C VAL A 37 -19.98 2.83 4.29
N GLU A 38 -20.54 1.65 4.06
CA GLU A 38 -20.11 0.41 4.67
C GLU A 38 -18.66 0.06 4.27
N ASN A 39 -18.39 0.07 2.96
CA ASN A 39 -17.05 -0.21 2.43
C ASN A 39 -16.02 0.85 2.85
N ASP A 40 -16.39 2.15 2.85
CA ASP A 40 -15.50 3.22 3.31
C ASP A 40 -15.16 3.06 4.81
N THR A 41 -16.15 2.72 5.63
CA THR A 41 -15.93 2.50 7.08
C THR A 41 -15.04 1.28 7.33
N ALA A 42 -15.26 0.18 6.62
CA ALA A 42 -14.45 -1.03 6.71
C ALA A 42 -13.01 -0.78 6.23
N MET A 43 -12.84 -0.07 5.10
CA MET A 43 -11.54 0.33 4.57
C MET A 43 -10.76 1.22 5.56
N ARG A 44 -11.40 2.27 6.09
CA ARG A 44 -10.76 3.15 7.08
C ARG A 44 -10.38 2.42 8.36
N LYS A 45 -11.17 1.43 8.78
CA LYS A 45 -10.84 0.58 9.93
C LYS A 45 -9.60 -0.26 9.63
N ALA A 46 -9.55 -0.95 8.49
CA ALA A 46 -8.41 -1.76 8.08
C ALA A 46 -7.13 -0.93 7.94
N LEU A 47 -7.21 0.26 7.33
CA LEU A 47 -6.07 1.18 7.19
C LEU A 47 -5.56 1.65 8.55
N ARG A 48 -6.46 1.96 9.49
CA ARG A 48 -6.11 2.40 10.84
C ARG A 48 -5.44 1.30 11.66
N GLU A 49 -5.95 0.06 11.56
CA GLU A 49 -5.34 -1.13 12.19
C GLU A 49 -3.94 -1.42 11.63
N ALA A 50 -3.71 -1.12 10.36
CA ALA A 50 -2.42 -1.25 9.70
C ALA A 50 -1.46 -0.06 9.94
N GLY A 51 -1.88 0.97 10.69
CA GLY A 51 -1.07 2.15 10.95
C GLY A 51 -0.94 3.10 9.76
N VAL A 52 -1.89 3.05 8.81
CA VAL A 52 -1.95 3.92 7.65
C VAL A 52 -2.91 5.08 7.93
N LYS A 53 -2.45 6.29 7.68
CA LYS A 53 -3.21 7.52 7.86
C LYS A 53 -3.97 7.84 6.57
N TYR A 54 -5.29 7.75 6.62
CA TYR A 54 -6.15 8.06 5.48
C TYR A 54 -6.77 9.45 5.64
N VAL A 55 -6.44 10.37 4.75
CA VAL A 55 -6.84 11.77 4.84
C VAL A 55 -7.56 12.18 3.56
N VAL A 56 -8.75 12.78 3.74
CA VAL A 56 -9.52 13.39 2.66
C VAL A 56 -9.41 14.90 2.78
N MET A 57 -8.86 15.53 1.78
CA MET A 57 -8.66 16.98 1.75
C MET A 57 -9.03 17.56 0.39
N LYS A 58 -9.16 18.89 0.35
CA LYS A 58 -9.38 19.61 -0.90
C LYS A 58 -8.13 19.49 -1.79
N ASN A 59 -8.31 19.08 -3.07
CA ASN A 59 -7.21 18.85 -4.03
C ASN A 59 -6.23 20.03 -4.13
N THR A 60 -6.71 21.26 -4.02
CA THR A 60 -5.85 22.46 -4.02
C THR A 60 -4.94 22.56 -2.80
N MET A 61 -5.35 22.04 -1.65
CA MET A 61 -4.52 22.02 -0.43
C MET A 61 -3.49 20.90 -0.52
N THR A 62 -3.93 19.72 -0.96
CA THR A 62 -3.07 18.57 -1.25
C THR A 62 -2.00 18.93 -2.28
N GLY A 63 -2.38 19.57 -3.38
CA GLY A 63 -1.43 20.01 -4.41
C GLY A 63 -0.37 20.98 -3.90
N ARG A 64 -0.73 21.90 -2.99
CA ARG A 64 0.23 22.82 -2.36
C ARG A 64 1.17 22.09 -1.41
N ALA A 65 0.67 21.11 -0.65
CA ALA A 65 1.51 20.29 0.20
C ALA A 65 2.50 19.45 -0.63
N CYS A 66 2.05 18.87 -1.74
CA CYS A 66 2.93 18.14 -2.67
C CYS A 66 4.02 19.05 -3.27
N ASP A 67 3.69 20.31 -3.62
CA ASP A 67 4.70 21.27 -4.09
C ASP A 67 5.78 21.55 -3.05
N MET A 68 5.39 21.71 -1.78
CA MET A 68 6.34 21.98 -0.71
C MET A 68 7.32 20.81 -0.47
N VAL A 69 6.89 19.58 -0.76
CA VAL A 69 7.70 18.38 -0.60
C VAL A 69 8.49 18.01 -1.86
N GLY A 70 8.10 18.56 -3.03
CA GLY A 70 8.75 18.29 -4.31
C GLY A 70 8.01 17.25 -5.17
N TYR A 71 6.79 16.86 -4.80
CA TYR A 71 5.95 15.93 -5.56
C TYR A 71 5.01 16.64 -6.53
N GLY A 72 5.53 17.61 -7.29
CA GLY A 72 4.74 18.43 -8.22
C GLY A 72 3.96 17.64 -9.27
N ASP A 73 4.51 16.52 -9.73
CA ASP A 73 3.92 15.66 -10.75
C ASP A 73 2.62 14.99 -10.29
N MET A 74 2.43 14.82 -8.97
CA MET A 74 1.17 14.29 -8.42
C MET A 74 -0.05 15.17 -8.68
N LYS A 75 0.13 16.46 -8.98
CA LYS A 75 -0.98 17.36 -9.26
C LYS A 75 -1.84 16.94 -10.44
N GLN A 76 -1.24 16.29 -11.43
CA GLN A 76 -1.95 15.82 -12.63
C GLN A 76 -3.02 14.77 -12.27
N TYR A 77 -2.79 14.04 -11.19
CA TYR A 77 -3.68 12.97 -10.71
C TYR A 77 -4.70 13.47 -9.67
N LEU A 78 -4.57 14.71 -9.16
CA LEU A 78 -5.48 15.29 -8.17
C LEU A 78 -6.72 15.89 -8.84
N SER A 79 -7.48 15.06 -9.56
CA SER A 79 -8.76 15.44 -10.19
C SER A 79 -9.92 14.65 -9.58
N GLY A 80 -11.07 15.29 -9.38
CA GLY A 80 -12.25 14.66 -8.80
C GLY A 80 -12.21 14.52 -7.27
N MET A 81 -12.77 13.44 -6.75
CA MET A 81 -12.85 13.13 -5.31
C MET A 81 -11.65 12.30 -4.88
N THR A 82 -10.57 12.97 -4.49
CA THR A 82 -9.33 12.29 -4.11
C THR A 82 -9.11 12.24 -2.61
N ALA A 83 -8.50 11.15 -2.17
CA ALA A 83 -8.00 10.94 -0.82
C ALA A 83 -6.55 10.46 -0.87
N ILE A 84 -5.81 10.70 0.20
CA ILE A 84 -4.42 10.24 0.35
C ILE A 84 -4.34 9.27 1.52
N ALA A 85 -3.76 8.11 1.27
CA ALA A 85 -3.35 7.16 2.30
C ALA A 85 -1.84 7.28 2.50
N ILE A 86 -1.42 7.66 3.69
CA ILE A 86 -0.02 7.89 4.07
C ILE A 86 0.41 6.73 4.96
N SER A 87 1.45 6.01 4.57
CA SER A 87 2.02 4.91 5.36
C SER A 87 3.25 5.39 6.11
N GLU A 88 3.29 5.17 7.43
CA GLU A 88 4.41 5.58 8.29
C GLU A 88 5.48 4.48 8.43
N LYS A 89 5.11 3.21 8.29
CA LYS A 89 6.01 2.08 8.54
C LYS A 89 6.37 1.30 7.28
N ASP A 90 5.37 0.71 6.63
CA ASP A 90 5.57 -0.18 5.48
C ASP A 90 4.96 0.41 4.21
N PRO A 91 5.75 0.61 3.15
CA PRO A 91 5.27 1.23 1.92
C PRO A 91 4.20 0.39 1.19
N VAL A 92 4.21 -0.92 1.39
CA VAL A 92 3.35 -1.86 0.65
C VAL A 92 1.97 -2.04 1.26
N VAL A 93 1.83 -1.85 2.58
CA VAL A 93 0.59 -2.16 3.31
C VAL A 93 -0.59 -1.29 2.83
N ALA A 94 -0.35 0.01 2.62
CA ALA A 94 -1.38 0.91 2.11
C ALA A 94 -1.87 0.47 0.72
N ALA A 95 -0.95 0.19 -0.20
CA ALA A 95 -1.26 -0.24 -1.56
C ALA A 95 -2.06 -1.56 -1.58
N LYS A 96 -1.70 -2.53 -0.73
CA LYS A 96 -2.40 -3.81 -0.60
C LYS A 96 -3.86 -3.67 -0.17
N ILE A 97 -4.08 -2.93 0.92
CA ILE A 97 -5.43 -2.72 1.42
C ILE A 97 -6.26 -2.01 0.37
N LEU A 98 -5.74 -0.93 -0.22
CA LEU A 98 -6.45 -0.17 -1.24
C LEU A 98 -6.74 -0.99 -2.50
N LYS A 99 -5.82 -1.85 -2.97
CA LYS A 99 -6.04 -2.77 -4.09
C LYS A 99 -7.18 -3.75 -3.81
N THR A 100 -7.22 -4.34 -2.61
CA THR A 100 -8.31 -5.26 -2.22
C THR A 100 -9.68 -4.58 -2.27
N TYR A 101 -9.76 -3.28 -1.95
CA TYR A 101 -11.01 -2.52 -2.09
C TYR A 101 -11.27 -2.04 -3.51
N ALA A 102 -10.23 -1.76 -4.31
CA ALA A 102 -10.38 -1.45 -5.74
C ALA A 102 -10.93 -2.66 -6.53
N GLU A 103 -10.58 -3.87 -6.14
CA GLU A 103 -11.14 -5.10 -6.75
C GLU A 103 -12.61 -5.35 -6.34
N LYS A 104 -13.03 -4.86 -5.16
CA LYS A 104 -14.41 -5.02 -4.67
C LYS A 104 -15.37 -3.95 -5.19
N VAL A 105 -14.88 -2.78 -5.49
CA VAL A 105 -15.68 -1.59 -5.84
C VAL A 105 -15.17 -1.02 -7.16
N GLU A 106 -15.92 -1.21 -8.24
CA GLU A 106 -15.56 -0.75 -9.60
C GLU A 106 -15.32 0.76 -9.71
N SER A 107 -15.97 1.56 -8.82
CA SER A 107 -15.83 3.02 -8.82
C SER A 107 -14.58 3.51 -8.09
N PHE A 108 -13.89 2.64 -7.35
CA PHE A 108 -12.73 2.99 -6.55
C PHE A 108 -11.45 2.74 -7.34
N GLU A 109 -10.73 3.80 -7.65
CA GLU A 109 -9.53 3.73 -8.49
C GLU A 109 -8.30 4.26 -7.75
N ILE A 110 -7.17 3.58 -7.93
CA ILE A 110 -5.85 4.06 -7.53
C ILE A 110 -5.34 4.94 -8.66
N LEU A 111 -5.04 6.21 -8.34
CA LEU A 111 -4.60 7.19 -9.33
C LEU A 111 -3.07 7.24 -9.46
N ALA A 112 -2.38 7.37 -8.37
CA ALA A 112 -0.93 7.50 -8.30
C ALA A 112 -0.44 7.22 -6.88
N GLY A 113 0.87 7.15 -6.69
CA GLY A 113 1.49 7.08 -5.38
C GLY A 113 2.86 7.73 -5.36
N TYR A 114 3.48 7.75 -4.21
CA TYR A 114 4.89 8.07 -4.05
C TYR A 114 5.55 7.03 -3.15
N VAL A 115 6.81 6.72 -3.43
CA VAL A 115 7.66 5.82 -2.64
C VAL A 115 9.06 6.41 -2.63
N ASP A 116 9.63 6.58 -1.43
CA ASP A 116 11.00 7.08 -1.22
C ASP A 116 11.34 8.36 -2.01
N GLY A 117 10.38 9.27 -2.15
CA GLY A 117 10.59 10.53 -2.84
C GLY A 117 10.31 10.52 -4.35
N ALA A 118 10.00 9.37 -4.93
CA ALA A 118 9.63 9.24 -6.34
C ALA A 118 8.12 9.11 -6.51
N VAL A 119 7.55 9.84 -7.47
CA VAL A 119 6.14 9.69 -7.87
C VAL A 119 6.01 8.49 -8.78
N ILE A 120 5.04 7.63 -8.53
CA ILE A 120 4.76 6.40 -9.27
C ILE A 120 3.34 6.38 -9.79
N ASP A 121 3.15 5.77 -10.96
CA ASP A 121 1.86 5.61 -11.62
C ASP A 121 1.01 4.51 -10.97
N ALA A 122 -0.29 4.51 -11.27
CA ALA A 122 -1.24 3.50 -10.82
C ALA A 122 -0.80 2.05 -11.10
N LYS A 123 -0.15 1.81 -12.24
CA LYS A 123 0.36 0.47 -12.61
C LYS A 123 1.40 -0.01 -11.62
N THR A 124 2.40 0.81 -11.34
CA THR A 124 3.47 0.50 -10.39
C THR A 124 2.94 0.34 -8.95
N VAL A 125 1.93 1.14 -8.55
CA VAL A 125 1.27 0.96 -7.25
C VAL A 125 0.57 -0.39 -7.17
N ASN A 126 -0.08 -0.84 -8.25
CA ASN A 126 -0.71 -2.16 -8.30
C ASN A 126 0.31 -3.31 -8.24
N GLU A 127 1.45 -3.17 -8.90
CA GLU A 127 2.57 -4.12 -8.80
C GLU A 127 3.14 -4.16 -7.37
N LEU A 128 3.32 -3.00 -6.73
CA LEU A 128 3.73 -2.92 -5.33
C LEU A 128 2.73 -3.61 -4.39
N ALA A 129 1.45 -3.52 -4.67
CA ALA A 129 0.41 -4.17 -3.88
C ALA A 129 0.47 -5.71 -3.96
N GLU A 130 1.07 -6.30 -5.01
CA GLU A 130 1.30 -7.74 -5.15
C GLU A 130 2.48 -8.23 -4.31
N ILE A 131 3.39 -7.34 -3.96
CA ILE A 131 4.57 -7.69 -3.15
C ILE A 131 4.13 -8.06 -1.73
N PRO A 132 4.53 -9.21 -1.18
CA PRO A 132 4.25 -9.58 0.20
C PRO A 132 4.90 -8.60 1.19
N ASN A 133 4.41 -8.58 2.43
CA ASN A 133 5.00 -7.79 3.49
C ASN A 133 6.46 -8.23 3.74
N LYS A 134 7.28 -7.32 4.27
CA LYS A 134 8.72 -7.52 4.53
C LYS A 134 9.01 -8.83 5.28
N GLU A 135 8.23 -9.16 6.29
CA GLU A 135 8.38 -10.40 7.07
C GLU A 135 8.16 -11.65 6.21
N THR A 136 7.14 -11.63 5.35
CA THR A 136 6.85 -12.73 4.42
C THR A 136 7.93 -12.88 3.35
N LEU A 137 8.51 -11.76 2.87
CA LEU A 137 9.65 -11.79 1.94
C LEU A 137 10.88 -12.43 2.58
N ILE A 138 11.19 -12.06 3.82
CA ILE A 138 12.30 -12.66 4.58
C ILE A 138 12.03 -14.16 4.78
N ALA A 139 10.81 -14.53 5.16
CA ALA A 139 10.44 -15.94 5.31
C ALA A 139 10.57 -16.72 3.99
N LYS A 140 10.13 -16.16 2.87
CA LYS A 140 10.32 -16.77 1.53
C LYS A 140 11.78 -16.91 1.15
N LEU A 141 12.61 -15.90 1.44
CA LEU A 141 14.05 -15.96 1.19
C LEU A 141 14.71 -17.05 2.02
N LEU A 142 14.43 -17.11 3.32
CA LEU A 142 14.96 -18.16 4.20
C LEU A 142 14.50 -19.56 3.76
N GLY A 143 13.23 -19.71 3.40
CA GLY A 143 12.69 -20.95 2.87
C GLY A 143 13.36 -21.37 1.56
N SER A 144 13.62 -20.41 0.66
CA SER A 144 14.33 -20.66 -0.59
C SER A 144 15.77 -21.15 -0.36
N ILE A 145 16.49 -20.57 0.59
CA ILE A 145 17.87 -20.98 0.95
C ILE A 145 17.87 -22.38 1.58
N GLN A 146 16.85 -22.70 2.38
CA GLN A 146 16.75 -24.03 3.03
C GLN A 146 16.13 -25.09 2.13
N SER A 147 15.45 -24.70 1.04
CA SER A 147 14.76 -25.61 0.12
C SER A 147 15.62 -26.77 -0.40
N PRO A 148 16.90 -26.58 -0.81
CA PRO A 148 17.73 -27.69 -1.26
C PRO A 148 17.96 -28.75 -0.18
N LEU A 149 18.11 -28.34 1.08
CA LEU A 149 18.31 -29.25 2.21
C LEU A 149 17.04 -30.07 2.49
N TYR A 150 15.89 -29.39 2.49
CA TYR A 150 14.59 -30.08 2.66
C TYR A 150 14.31 -31.03 1.50
N LYS A 151 14.54 -30.62 0.24
CA LYS A 151 14.38 -31.50 -0.93
C LYS A 151 15.26 -32.72 -0.86
N PHE A 152 16.50 -32.58 -0.39
CA PHE A 152 17.41 -33.70 -0.20
C PHE A 152 16.91 -34.66 0.91
N ALA A 153 16.47 -34.13 2.06
CA ALA A 153 15.90 -34.90 3.12
C ALA A 153 14.63 -35.67 2.69
N TYR A 154 13.75 -35.01 1.92
CA TYR A 154 12.56 -35.63 1.35
C TYR A 154 12.91 -36.77 0.35
N ALA A 155 13.94 -36.53 -0.50
CA ALA A 155 14.37 -37.55 -1.44
C ALA A 155 14.91 -38.81 -0.71
N ILE A 156 15.71 -38.64 0.34
CA ILE A 156 16.18 -39.76 1.17
C ILE A 156 15.00 -40.46 1.81
N LYS A 157 14.09 -39.72 2.40
CA LYS A 157 12.88 -40.29 3.03
C LYS A 157 12.04 -41.08 2.02
N ALA A 158 11.82 -40.52 0.83
CA ALA A 158 11.06 -41.21 -0.23
C ALA A 158 11.73 -42.51 -0.71
N ILE A 159 13.07 -42.57 -0.72
CA ILE A 159 13.80 -43.79 -1.04
C ILE A 159 13.62 -44.85 0.08
N THR A 160 13.76 -44.40 1.33
CA THR A 160 13.59 -45.26 2.49
C THR A 160 12.15 -45.83 2.60
N ASP A 161 11.14 -44.96 2.33
CA ASP A 161 9.74 -45.36 2.33
C ASP A 161 9.42 -46.37 1.21
N LYS A 162 10.03 -46.21 0.02
CA LYS A 162 9.93 -47.20 -1.08
C LYS A 162 10.58 -48.53 -0.75
N GLU A 163 11.73 -48.51 -0.09
CA GLU A 163 12.41 -49.75 0.34
C GLU A 163 11.62 -50.46 1.44
N ASN A 164 10.91 -49.73 2.29
CA ASN A 164 10.11 -50.30 3.39
C ASN A 164 8.66 -50.62 2.99
N GLY A 165 8.27 -50.52 1.69
CA GLY A 165 6.96 -50.91 1.20
C GLY A 165 5.81 -49.92 1.55
N GLY A 166 6.12 -48.70 1.85
CA GLY A 166 5.15 -47.61 2.14
C GLY A 166 4.63 -46.94 0.88
N GLU A 167 3.33 -46.79 0.85
CA GLU A 167 2.52 -46.16 -0.21
C GLU A 167 2.93 -44.68 -0.48
N GLU A 168 2.90 -44.27 -1.73
CA GLU A 168 3.29 -42.96 -2.21
C GLU A 168 2.62 -41.82 -1.42
N ALA A 169 3.42 -40.97 -0.77
CA ALA A 169 2.96 -39.67 -0.32
C ALA A 169 2.93 -38.71 -1.50
N PRO A 170 1.82 -37.97 -1.74
CA PRO A 170 1.68 -37.06 -2.88
C PRO A 170 2.70 -35.93 -2.80
N ALA A 171 3.39 -35.73 -3.93
CA ALA A 171 4.22 -34.55 -4.16
C ALA A 171 3.28 -33.36 -4.39
N GLU A 172 3.02 -32.55 -3.38
CA GLU A 172 2.46 -31.22 -3.55
C GLU A 172 3.56 -30.15 -3.48
N ALA A 173 3.41 -29.23 -4.44
CA ALA A 173 4.27 -28.18 -4.96
C ALA A 173 4.82 -27.17 -3.95
#